data_054bed14a71a4edfb3df09ed4ab30df7
#
_entry.id   054bed14a71a4edfb3df09ed4ab30df7
#
_cell.length_a   1.000
_cell.length_b   1.000
_cell.length_c   1.000
_cell.angle_alpha   90.00
_cell.angle_beta   90.00
_cell.angle_gamma   90.00
#
_symmetry.space_group_name_H-M   'P 1'
#
loop_
_entity.id
_entity.type
_entity.pdbx_description
1 polymer ?
#
loop_
_entity_poly.entity_id
_entity_poly.type
_entity_poly.pdbx_seq_one_letter_code
_entity_poly.pdbx_strand_id
1 'polypeptide(L)'
;MGLKKYFVTLSKMRTTRNFKNIHYFKPNKQEIYRTMFSGIVEEMATLVALKNDKENVDLTLTCSFTDELRIDQSVAHNGVCLTVVAIDGDRYTVTAMKETLDRSNLGELKVGDRVNVERSMLMNGRLDGHIVQGHVDGTAVCKEMRDADGSTYYTFEYKFDREMAERGYFTVDKGSVTVNGVSLTVCNPTENSFTVAIIPYTHDNTNFCDIKVGTRVNIEFDILGKYIARLQQLK
;
A
#
# COMPACT_ATOMS: atom_id res chain seq x y z
N MET A 1 13.68 -35.42 -31.17
CA MET A 1 12.91 -36.69 -31.00
C MET A 1 12.67 -36.85 -29.49
N GLY A 2 11.52 -36.41 -28.94
CA GLY A 2 11.32 -36.47 -27.47
C GLY A 2 10.09 -35.78 -26.91
N LEU A 3 9.13 -35.27 -27.69
CA LEU A 3 7.95 -34.56 -27.17
C LEU A 3 6.60 -35.26 -27.46
N LYS A 4 6.61 -36.45 -28.07
CA LYS A 4 5.38 -37.20 -28.39
C LYS A 4 5.00 -38.32 -27.39
N LYS A 5 5.79 -38.57 -26.34
CA LYS A 5 5.53 -39.66 -25.39
C LYS A 5 4.71 -39.26 -24.15
N TYR A 6 4.53 -37.98 -23.88
CA TYR A 6 3.79 -37.53 -22.68
C TYR A 6 2.29 -37.33 -22.89
N PHE A 7 1.81 -37.25 -24.12
CA PHE A 7 0.39 -37.04 -24.44
C PHE A 7 -0.46 -38.34 -24.50
N VAL A 8 0.17 -39.50 -24.58
CA VAL A 8 -0.55 -40.80 -24.72
C VAL A 8 -0.93 -41.41 -23.36
N THR A 9 -0.33 -40.98 -22.27
CA THR A 9 -0.59 -41.57 -20.95
C THR A 9 -1.83 -41.00 -20.24
N LEU A 10 -2.30 -39.83 -20.64
CA LEU A 10 -3.50 -39.20 -20.07
C LEU A 10 -4.84 -39.64 -20.70
N SER A 11 -4.81 -40.29 -21.87
CA SER A 11 -6.04 -40.75 -22.52
C SER A 11 -6.49 -42.13 -22.10
N LYS A 12 -5.68 -42.91 -21.37
CA LYS A 12 -6.02 -44.28 -20.91
C LYS A 12 -6.50 -44.37 -19.47
N MET A 13 -6.64 -43.24 -18.72
CA MET A 13 -7.20 -43.26 -17.37
C MET A 13 -8.67 -42.81 -17.28
N ARG A 14 -9.40 -42.86 -18.39
CA ARG A 14 -10.86 -42.63 -18.40
C ARG A 14 -11.62 -43.95 -18.50
N THR A 15 -11.65 -44.73 -17.43
CA THR A 15 -12.79 -45.60 -17.12
C THR A 15 -12.62 -46.22 -15.72
N THR A 16 -13.65 -46.06 -14.92
CA THR A 16 -13.86 -46.59 -13.58
C THR A 16 -13.32 -45.76 -12.42
N ARG A 17 -14.06 -44.69 -12.09
CA ARG A 17 -14.37 -44.28 -10.70
C ARG A 17 -15.52 -43.29 -10.73
N ASN A 18 -16.60 -43.64 -10.02
CA ASN A 18 -17.76 -42.78 -9.76
C ASN A 18 -17.33 -41.48 -9.08
N PHE A 19 -17.20 -40.37 -9.82
CA PHE A 19 -17.02 -39.02 -9.29
C PHE A 19 -18.39 -38.41 -8.96
N LYS A 20 -19.13 -38.99 -8.03
CA LYS A 20 -20.42 -38.43 -7.58
C LYS A 20 -20.29 -37.46 -6.39
N ASN A 21 -19.08 -37.12 -5.92
CA ASN A 21 -18.90 -36.16 -4.82
C ASN A 21 -17.59 -35.34 -4.99
N ILE A 22 -17.37 -34.74 -6.14
CA ILE A 22 -16.46 -33.60 -6.19
C ILE A 22 -17.32 -32.39 -5.82
N HIS A 23 -17.34 -32.02 -4.55
CA HIS A 23 -17.73 -30.69 -4.16
C HIS A 23 -16.74 -29.74 -4.85
N TYR A 24 -17.18 -29.14 -5.96
CA TYR A 24 -16.56 -27.93 -6.45
C TYR A 24 -16.65 -26.92 -5.30
N PHE A 25 -15.54 -26.69 -4.63
CA PHE A 25 -15.39 -25.56 -3.74
C PHE A 25 -15.67 -24.32 -4.60
N LYS A 26 -16.88 -23.79 -4.53
CA LYS A 26 -17.16 -22.46 -5.04
C LYS A 26 -16.44 -21.55 -4.05
N PRO A 27 -15.32 -20.89 -4.44
CA PRO A 27 -14.72 -19.94 -3.55
C PRO A 27 -15.83 -18.92 -3.20
N ASN A 28 -16.07 -18.77 -1.91
CA ASN A 28 -16.95 -17.72 -1.42
C ASN A 28 -16.39 -16.41 -2.02
N LYS A 29 -17.20 -15.60 -2.68
CA LYS A 29 -16.74 -14.36 -3.33
C LYS A 29 -15.99 -13.43 -2.38
N GLN A 30 -16.09 -13.64 -1.07
CA GLN A 30 -15.39 -12.91 -0.01
C GLN A 30 -13.93 -13.35 0.24
N GLU A 31 -13.45 -14.51 -0.22
CA GLU A 31 -12.08 -14.98 0.08
C GLU A 31 -11.01 -14.54 -0.93
N ILE A 32 -11.37 -13.84 -2.00
CA ILE A 32 -10.43 -13.48 -3.09
C ILE A 32 -9.85 -12.07 -2.91
N TYR A 33 -10.33 -11.28 -1.97
CA TYR A 33 -9.80 -9.93 -1.70
C TYR A 33 -8.63 -9.97 -0.70
N ARG A 34 -7.50 -10.58 -1.07
CA ARG A 34 -6.25 -10.24 -0.41
C ARG A 34 -5.84 -8.87 -0.92
N THR A 35 -5.86 -7.91 -0.03
CA THR A 35 -5.53 -6.52 -0.24
C THR A 35 -4.12 -6.38 -0.80
N MET A 36 -4.02 -5.89 -2.01
CA MET A 36 -2.78 -5.49 -2.64
C MET A 36 -3.02 -4.15 -3.33
N PHE A 37 -2.04 -3.28 -3.24
CA PHE A 37 -2.03 -1.96 -3.87
C PHE A 37 -0.83 -1.87 -4.82
N SER A 38 -0.82 -0.87 -5.66
CA SER A 38 0.27 -0.60 -6.59
C SER A 38 1.13 0.60 -6.18
N GLY A 39 0.62 1.41 -5.26
CA GLY A 39 1.20 2.71 -4.92
C GLY A 39 0.92 3.78 -5.96
N ILE A 40 -0.10 3.58 -6.79
CA ILE A 40 -0.63 4.59 -7.69
C ILE A 40 -1.87 5.21 -7.03
N VAL A 41 -1.68 6.37 -6.46
CA VAL A 41 -2.76 7.12 -5.81
C VAL A 41 -3.82 7.49 -6.84
N GLU A 42 -5.09 7.19 -6.54
CA GLU A 42 -6.20 7.50 -7.43
C GLU A 42 -6.69 8.94 -7.21
N GLU A 43 -6.71 9.39 -5.96
CA GLU A 43 -7.22 10.71 -5.58
C GLU A 43 -6.71 11.14 -4.19
N MET A 44 -6.86 12.41 -3.87
CA MET A 44 -6.76 12.93 -2.51
C MET A 44 -8.16 13.07 -1.91
N ALA A 45 -8.54 12.17 -1.02
CA ALA A 45 -9.78 12.28 -0.26
C ALA A 45 -9.67 13.40 0.80
N THR A 46 -10.79 14.04 1.14
CA THR A 46 -10.85 15.01 2.22
C THR A 46 -11.38 14.36 3.49
N LEU A 47 -10.67 14.50 4.61
CA LEU A 47 -11.14 14.07 5.92
C LEU A 47 -12.23 15.05 6.43
N VAL A 48 -13.45 14.56 6.58
CA VAL A 48 -14.62 15.40 6.95
C VAL A 48 -15.07 15.22 8.38
N ALA A 49 -14.73 14.08 9.02
CA ALA A 49 -14.99 13.88 10.45
C ALA A 49 -14.01 12.92 11.08
N LEU A 50 -13.80 13.10 12.37
CA LEU A 50 -13.04 12.21 13.27
C LEU A 50 -13.91 11.85 14.46
N LYS A 51 -14.00 10.58 14.79
CA LYS A 51 -14.74 10.12 15.97
C LYS A 51 -13.92 9.10 16.74
N ASN A 52 -13.61 9.42 17.99
CA ASN A 52 -12.95 8.48 18.88
C ASN A 52 -13.93 7.40 19.33
N ASP A 53 -13.53 6.14 19.21
CA ASP A 53 -14.18 4.97 19.81
C ASP A 53 -13.18 4.18 20.62
N LYS A 54 -13.10 4.44 21.91
CA LYS A 54 -12.11 3.89 22.86
C LYS A 54 -10.69 4.22 22.40
N GLU A 55 -9.89 3.20 22.04
CA GLU A 55 -8.53 3.37 21.52
C GLU A 55 -8.47 3.50 20.00
N ASN A 56 -9.60 3.31 19.32
CA ASN A 56 -9.70 3.43 17.88
C ASN A 56 -10.21 4.81 17.47
N VAL A 57 -9.99 5.17 16.21
CA VAL A 57 -10.53 6.39 15.61
C VAL A 57 -11.23 6.04 14.31
N ASP A 58 -12.50 6.44 14.20
CA ASP A 58 -13.21 6.41 12.94
C ASP A 58 -12.85 7.68 12.15
N LEU A 59 -12.39 7.47 10.94
CA LEU A 59 -12.06 8.48 9.95
C LEU A 59 -13.18 8.49 8.91
N THR A 60 -13.92 9.59 8.78
CA THR A 60 -14.90 9.75 7.72
C THR A 60 -14.35 10.66 6.65
N LEU A 61 -14.31 10.17 5.40
CA LEU A 61 -13.72 10.85 4.26
C LEU A 61 -14.74 10.98 3.12
N THR A 62 -14.45 11.90 2.19
CA THR A 62 -15.17 12.04 0.93
C THR A 62 -14.16 12.03 -0.23
N CYS A 63 -14.52 11.35 -1.32
CA CYS A 63 -13.77 11.32 -2.57
C CYS A 63 -14.72 11.07 -3.75
N SER A 64 -14.25 11.25 -4.99
CA SER A 64 -15.09 11.16 -6.19
C SER A 64 -15.65 9.77 -6.44
N PHE A 65 -14.95 8.71 -5.98
CA PHE A 65 -15.35 7.31 -6.17
C PHE A 65 -16.05 6.70 -4.94
N THR A 66 -16.54 7.51 -4.00
CA THR A 66 -17.24 7.01 -2.80
C THR A 66 -18.42 6.11 -3.14
N ASP A 67 -19.18 6.39 -4.19
CA ASP A 67 -20.31 5.61 -4.68
C ASP A 67 -19.92 4.24 -5.28
N GLU A 68 -18.66 4.06 -5.65
CA GLU A 68 -18.12 2.78 -6.13
C GLU A 68 -17.63 1.88 -4.99
N LEU A 69 -17.47 2.43 -3.78
CA LEU A 69 -16.98 1.68 -2.61
C LEU A 69 -18.06 0.72 -2.07
N ARG A 70 -17.59 -0.28 -1.32
CA ARG A 70 -18.45 -1.26 -0.63
C ARG A 70 -17.94 -1.47 0.79
N ILE A 71 -18.85 -1.78 1.70
CA ILE A 71 -18.50 -2.25 3.04
C ILE A 71 -17.62 -3.51 2.91
N ASP A 72 -16.66 -3.68 3.80
CA ASP A 72 -15.60 -4.70 3.79
C ASP A 72 -14.55 -4.54 2.67
N GLN A 73 -14.63 -3.51 1.84
CA GLN A 73 -13.58 -3.20 0.87
C GLN A 73 -12.39 -2.55 1.56
N SER A 74 -11.18 -2.88 1.09
CA SER A 74 -9.95 -2.22 1.54
C SER A 74 -9.60 -1.05 0.64
N VAL A 75 -9.23 0.04 1.28
CA VAL A 75 -8.71 1.26 0.66
C VAL A 75 -7.45 1.69 1.43
N ALA A 76 -6.39 2.05 0.72
CA ALA A 76 -5.19 2.62 1.33
C ALA A 76 -5.39 4.11 1.60
N HIS A 77 -5.02 4.58 2.80
CA HIS A 77 -5.10 5.97 3.25
C HIS A 77 -3.71 6.43 3.65
N ASN A 78 -3.08 7.33 2.89
CA ASN A 78 -1.65 7.64 3.03
C ASN A 78 -0.80 6.36 3.12
N GLY A 79 -1.13 5.33 2.31
CA GLY A 79 -0.46 4.05 2.30
C GLY A 79 -0.90 3.08 3.42
N VAL A 80 -1.81 3.45 4.30
CA VAL A 80 -2.36 2.56 5.34
C VAL A 80 -3.61 1.87 4.83
N CYS A 81 -3.60 0.56 4.73
CA CYS A 81 -4.77 -0.25 4.38
C CYS A 81 -5.80 -0.24 5.50
N LEU A 82 -6.99 0.29 5.23
CA LEU A 82 -8.12 0.29 6.14
C LEU A 82 -9.36 -0.26 5.45
N THR A 83 -10.23 -0.89 6.23
CA THR A 83 -11.48 -1.46 5.74
C THR A 83 -12.61 -0.44 5.83
N VAL A 84 -13.40 -0.30 4.78
CA VAL A 84 -14.62 0.52 4.77
C VAL A 84 -15.66 -0.12 5.66
N VAL A 85 -16.10 0.60 6.70
CA VAL A 85 -17.06 0.10 7.69
C VAL A 85 -18.44 0.72 7.53
N ALA A 86 -18.54 1.90 6.90
CA ALA A 86 -19.82 2.55 6.62
C ALA A 86 -19.73 3.42 5.37
N ILE A 87 -20.86 3.61 4.69
CA ILE A 87 -21.02 4.52 3.55
C ILE A 87 -22.33 5.27 3.77
N ASP A 88 -22.31 6.60 3.67
CA ASP A 88 -23.46 7.48 3.82
C ASP A 88 -23.39 8.63 2.79
N GLY A 89 -24.15 8.49 1.72
CA GLY A 89 -24.15 9.44 0.60
C GLY A 89 -22.77 9.52 -0.07
N ASP A 90 -22.17 10.70 -0.04
CA ASP A 90 -20.85 10.99 -0.60
C ASP A 90 -19.70 10.74 0.38
N ARG A 91 -19.96 10.09 1.52
CA ARG A 91 -19.01 9.86 2.59
C ARG A 91 -18.81 8.38 2.87
N TYR A 92 -17.60 7.99 3.19
CA TYR A 92 -17.30 6.67 3.70
C TYR A 92 -16.49 6.76 5.00
N THR A 93 -16.59 5.74 5.83
CA THR A 93 -15.89 5.68 7.12
C THR A 93 -15.01 4.44 7.17
N VAL A 94 -13.81 4.62 7.69
CA VAL A 94 -12.86 3.56 8.01
C VAL A 94 -12.44 3.69 9.47
N THR A 95 -12.09 2.57 10.12
CA THR A 95 -11.63 2.56 11.50
C THR A 95 -10.14 2.28 11.58
N ALA A 96 -9.38 3.19 12.17
CA ALA A 96 -7.97 3.00 12.47
C ALA A 96 -7.78 2.55 13.93
N MET A 97 -7.10 1.42 14.12
CA MET A 97 -6.77 0.92 15.47
C MET A 97 -5.62 1.72 16.06
N LYS A 98 -5.49 1.69 17.40
CA LYS A 98 -4.41 2.38 18.12
C LYS A 98 -3.02 2.09 17.54
N GLU A 99 -2.69 0.82 17.29
CA GLU A 99 -1.38 0.45 16.73
C GLU A 99 -1.13 1.15 15.37
N THR A 100 -2.16 1.23 14.53
CA THR A 100 -2.10 1.93 13.24
C THR A 100 -1.85 3.42 13.42
N LEU A 101 -2.55 4.05 14.37
CA LEU A 101 -2.39 5.47 14.68
C LEU A 101 -0.98 5.77 15.24
N ASP A 102 -0.45 4.90 16.08
CA ASP A 102 0.88 5.05 16.70
C ASP A 102 2.01 4.90 15.67
N ARG A 103 1.83 4.05 14.64
CA ARG A 103 2.84 3.75 13.61
C ARG A 103 2.79 4.65 12.38
N SER A 104 1.71 5.39 12.20
CA SER A 104 1.48 6.17 10.98
C SER A 104 1.23 7.65 11.29
N ASN A 105 1.12 8.46 10.24
CA ASN A 105 0.72 9.85 10.37
C ASN A 105 -0.80 10.03 10.48
N LEU A 106 -1.60 8.94 10.44
CA LEU A 106 -3.06 9.04 10.52
C LEU A 106 -3.54 9.60 11.87
N GLY A 107 -2.77 9.36 12.95
CA GLY A 107 -3.07 9.90 14.27
C GLY A 107 -2.90 11.42 14.40
N GLU A 108 -2.27 12.07 13.43
CA GLU A 108 -2.04 13.53 13.40
C GLU A 108 -3.04 14.30 12.53
N LEU A 109 -3.87 13.55 11.77
CA LEU A 109 -4.83 14.13 10.84
C LEU A 109 -5.89 14.96 11.54
N LYS A 110 -6.33 16.02 10.87
CA LYS A 110 -7.38 16.93 11.29
C LYS A 110 -8.45 17.01 10.20
N VAL A 111 -9.67 17.33 10.61
CA VAL A 111 -10.75 17.62 9.67
C VAL A 111 -10.33 18.72 8.70
N GLY A 112 -10.49 18.47 7.43
CA GLY A 112 -10.04 19.30 6.31
C GLY A 112 -8.72 18.85 5.67
N ASP A 113 -7.96 17.94 6.30
CA ASP A 113 -6.72 17.42 5.71
C ASP A 113 -7.00 16.54 4.49
N ARG A 114 -6.06 16.56 3.54
CA ARG A 114 -6.08 15.74 2.33
C ARG A 114 -5.30 14.44 2.56
N VAL A 115 -5.89 13.34 2.18
CA VAL A 115 -5.35 11.99 2.37
C VAL A 115 -5.27 11.30 1.03
N ASN A 116 -4.09 10.83 0.63
CA ASN A 116 -3.94 10.01 -0.58
C ASN A 116 -4.75 8.73 -0.42
N VAL A 117 -5.57 8.39 -1.41
CA VAL A 117 -6.37 7.16 -1.40
C VAL A 117 -6.14 6.34 -2.67
N GLU A 118 -6.10 5.02 -2.47
CA GLU A 118 -5.98 4.01 -3.52
C GLU A 118 -6.88 2.82 -3.16
N ARG A 119 -7.74 2.39 -4.06
CA ARG A 119 -8.52 1.16 -3.90
C ARG A 119 -7.63 -0.07 -4.13
N SER A 120 -7.94 -1.17 -3.47
CA SER A 120 -7.23 -2.42 -3.71
C SER A 120 -7.29 -2.84 -5.18
N MET A 121 -6.16 -3.34 -5.70
CA MET A 121 -6.02 -3.77 -7.10
C MET A 121 -7.01 -4.88 -7.47
N LEU A 122 -7.52 -4.82 -8.67
CA LEU A 122 -8.23 -5.94 -9.28
C LEU A 122 -7.24 -7.04 -9.69
N MET A 123 -7.65 -8.31 -9.62
CA MET A 123 -6.81 -9.47 -9.97
C MET A 123 -6.27 -9.45 -11.41
N ASN A 124 -6.95 -8.76 -12.33
CA ASN A 124 -6.56 -8.54 -13.72
C ASN A 124 -6.07 -7.11 -13.98
N GLY A 125 -5.83 -6.34 -12.91
CA GLY A 125 -5.29 -4.99 -12.98
C GLY A 125 -3.81 -4.98 -13.37
N ARG A 126 -3.32 -3.81 -13.79
CA ARG A 126 -1.89 -3.59 -14.05
C ARG A 126 -1.20 -3.23 -12.75
N LEU A 127 0.04 -3.63 -12.62
CA LEU A 127 0.93 -3.19 -11.55
C LEU A 127 1.84 -2.09 -12.12
N ASP A 128 1.37 -0.86 -12.10
CA ASP A 128 2.10 0.28 -12.69
C ASP A 128 3.13 0.90 -11.70
N GLY A 129 3.05 0.57 -10.40
CA GLY A 129 4.06 0.88 -9.39
C GLY A 129 4.86 -0.35 -8.96
N HIS A 130 4.79 -0.72 -7.68
CA HIS A 130 5.36 -1.95 -7.15
C HIS A 130 4.36 -2.68 -6.23
N ILE A 131 4.74 -3.83 -5.68
CA ILE A 131 3.86 -4.57 -4.76
C ILE A 131 3.79 -3.84 -3.42
N VAL A 132 2.66 -3.20 -3.14
CA VAL A 132 2.37 -2.46 -1.92
C VAL A 132 1.30 -3.19 -1.12
N GLN A 133 1.54 -3.40 0.16
CA GLN A 133 0.60 -4.12 1.03
C GLN A 133 -0.38 -3.18 1.74
N GLY A 134 -0.02 -1.90 1.87
CA GLY A 134 -0.72 -0.96 2.74
C GLY A 134 -0.39 -1.18 4.21
N HIS A 135 0.74 -1.80 4.50
CA HIS A 135 1.23 -2.08 5.84
C HIS A 135 2.43 -1.20 6.15
N VAL A 136 2.13 0.04 6.52
CA VAL A 136 3.12 1.06 6.85
C VAL A 136 4.08 0.55 7.93
N ASP A 137 5.38 0.63 7.65
CA ASP A 137 6.43 0.16 8.54
C ASP A 137 6.76 1.20 9.63
N GLY A 138 6.57 2.46 9.32
CA GLY A 138 6.83 3.58 10.19
C GLY A 138 6.69 4.90 9.46
N THR A 139 7.30 5.93 10.02
CA THR A 139 7.24 7.27 9.45
C THR A 139 8.62 7.84 9.21
N ALA A 140 8.69 8.77 8.26
CA ALA A 140 9.86 9.59 7.97
C ALA A 140 9.51 11.07 8.04
N VAL A 141 10.51 11.91 8.18
CA VAL A 141 10.37 13.37 8.19
C VAL A 141 11.04 13.94 6.94
N CYS A 142 10.34 14.81 6.22
CA CYS A 142 10.93 15.58 5.12
C CYS A 142 12.00 16.51 5.68
N LYS A 143 13.25 16.30 5.29
CA LYS A 143 14.41 17.12 5.75
C LYS A 143 14.83 18.16 4.75
N GLU A 144 14.62 17.89 3.48
CA GLU A 144 15.04 18.80 2.40
C GLU A 144 14.05 18.72 1.26
N MET A 145 13.82 19.85 0.65
CA MET A 145 13.12 19.99 -0.63
C MET A 145 14.00 20.81 -1.56
N ARG A 146 14.23 20.31 -2.75
CA ARG A 146 15.04 21.01 -3.76
C ARG A 146 14.35 20.97 -5.10
N ASP A 147 14.02 22.13 -5.62
CA ASP A 147 13.54 22.27 -6.99
C ASP A 147 14.68 22.03 -7.99
N ALA A 148 14.39 21.30 -9.04
CA ALA A 148 15.36 20.94 -10.09
C ALA A 148 14.63 20.86 -11.43
N ASP A 149 14.42 22.02 -12.02
CA ASP A 149 13.95 22.25 -13.39
C ASP A 149 13.01 21.15 -13.94
N GLY A 150 11.75 21.19 -13.51
CA GLY A 150 10.71 20.22 -13.89
C GLY A 150 10.48 19.04 -12.93
N SER A 151 11.18 18.98 -11.81
CA SER A 151 10.93 18.02 -10.74
C SER A 151 11.34 18.57 -9.39
N THR A 152 10.69 18.13 -8.32
CA THR A 152 11.09 18.46 -6.95
C THR A 152 11.68 17.23 -6.28
N TYR A 153 12.87 17.37 -5.73
CA TYR A 153 13.53 16.34 -4.93
C TYR A 153 13.15 16.52 -3.46
N TYR A 154 12.72 15.44 -2.83
CA TYR A 154 12.40 15.38 -1.41
C TYR A 154 13.35 14.39 -0.74
N THR A 155 14.04 14.81 0.32
CA THR A 155 14.86 13.93 1.16
C THR A 155 14.11 13.65 2.45
N PHE A 156 13.90 12.37 2.72
CA PHE A 156 13.22 11.89 3.91
C PHE A 156 14.21 11.18 4.83
N GLU A 157 14.11 11.46 6.12
CA GLU A 157 14.87 10.80 7.18
C GLU A 157 13.92 9.99 8.07
N TYR A 158 14.27 8.73 8.32
CA TYR A 158 13.54 7.82 9.19
C TYR A 158 14.42 7.32 10.33
N LYS A 159 13.80 6.81 11.39
CA LYS A 159 14.54 6.22 12.51
C LYS A 159 15.19 4.91 12.03
N PHE A 160 16.51 4.90 11.98
CA PHE A 160 17.26 3.68 11.68
C PHE A 160 17.23 2.74 12.89
N ASP A 161 17.01 1.47 12.60
CA ASP A 161 17.11 0.37 13.55
C ASP A 161 17.83 -0.79 12.86
N ARG A 162 18.99 -1.19 13.39
CA ARG A 162 19.84 -2.20 12.77
C ARG A 162 19.17 -3.57 12.69
N GLU A 163 18.43 -3.96 13.73
CA GLU A 163 17.71 -5.24 13.75
C GLU A 163 16.60 -5.25 12.69
N MET A 164 15.91 -4.13 12.52
CA MET A 164 14.91 -3.97 11.46
C MET A 164 15.56 -3.95 10.07
N ALA A 165 16.70 -3.28 9.89
CA ALA A 165 17.43 -3.30 8.62
C ALA A 165 17.87 -4.73 8.23
N GLU A 166 18.32 -5.55 9.17
CA GLU A 166 18.65 -6.97 8.95
C GLU A 166 17.41 -7.81 8.56
N ARG A 167 16.21 -7.30 8.80
CA ARG A 167 14.93 -7.89 8.39
C ARG A 167 14.37 -7.32 7.08
N GLY A 168 15.14 -6.47 6.37
CA GLY A 168 14.76 -5.91 5.08
C GLY A 168 14.03 -4.56 5.13
N TYR A 169 14.08 -3.86 6.27
CA TYR A 169 13.50 -2.53 6.43
C TYR A 169 14.53 -1.45 6.10
N PHE A 170 14.88 -1.33 4.84
CA PHE A 170 15.83 -0.36 4.31
C PHE A 170 15.53 -0.05 2.84
N THR A 171 16.11 1.05 2.36
CA THR A 171 16.02 1.45 0.94
C THR A 171 17.29 1.09 0.20
N VAL A 172 17.16 0.77 -1.10
CA VAL A 172 18.29 0.54 -2.02
C VAL A 172 18.23 1.51 -3.17
N ASP A 173 19.39 1.90 -3.71
CA ASP A 173 19.44 2.80 -4.87
C ASP A 173 18.68 2.19 -6.05
N LYS A 174 17.84 3.00 -6.70
CA LYS A 174 16.92 2.58 -7.77
C LYS A 174 15.88 1.52 -7.37
N GLY A 175 15.78 1.16 -6.08
CA GLY A 175 14.69 0.36 -5.57
C GLY A 175 13.41 1.17 -5.39
N SER A 176 12.36 0.51 -4.88
CA SER A 176 11.06 1.11 -4.63
C SER A 176 10.83 1.35 -3.14
N VAL A 177 10.06 2.38 -2.84
CA VAL A 177 9.53 2.69 -1.51
C VAL A 177 8.19 3.39 -1.69
N THR A 178 7.24 3.24 -0.76
CA THR A 178 6.10 4.13 -0.72
C THR A 178 6.31 5.26 0.27
N VAL A 179 5.87 6.45 -0.12
CA VAL A 179 5.74 7.61 0.77
C VAL A 179 4.29 8.07 0.71
N ASN A 180 3.59 8.06 1.84
CA ASN A 180 2.15 8.31 1.91
C ASN A 180 1.34 7.53 0.83
N GLY A 181 1.72 6.26 0.59
CA GLY A 181 1.07 5.39 -0.39
C GLY A 181 1.51 5.61 -1.84
N VAL A 182 2.35 6.59 -2.15
CA VAL A 182 2.87 6.82 -3.50
C VAL A 182 4.09 5.93 -3.75
N SER A 183 4.06 5.10 -4.79
CA SER A 183 5.20 4.29 -5.24
C SER A 183 6.26 5.16 -5.89
N LEU A 184 7.47 5.14 -5.35
CA LEU A 184 8.56 6.04 -5.76
C LEU A 184 9.88 5.30 -5.91
N THR A 185 10.70 5.78 -6.85
CA THR A 185 12.06 5.29 -7.03
C THR A 185 13.01 6.00 -6.07
N VAL A 186 13.77 5.21 -5.34
CA VAL A 186 14.79 5.68 -4.38
C VAL A 186 16.01 6.22 -5.12
N CYS A 187 16.49 7.36 -4.66
CA CYS A 187 17.77 7.96 -5.05
C CYS A 187 18.59 8.26 -3.80
N ASN A 188 19.91 8.16 -3.91
CA ASN A 188 20.86 8.54 -2.84
C ASN A 188 20.48 7.99 -1.45
N PRO A 189 20.22 6.68 -1.29
CA PRO A 189 19.90 6.14 0.01
C PRO A 189 21.14 6.19 0.91
N THR A 190 20.90 6.47 2.19
CA THR A 190 21.86 6.30 3.28
C THR A 190 21.34 5.27 4.27
N GLU A 191 21.99 5.13 5.41
CA GLU A 191 21.53 4.23 6.45
C GLU A 191 20.14 4.61 7.00
N ASN A 192 19.82 5.91 7.08
CA ASN A 192 18.59 6.42 7.69
C ASN A 192 17.83 7.43 6.82
N SER A 193 18.21 7.59 5.56
CA SER A 193 17.54 8.55 4.67
C SER A 193 17.53 8.10 3.23
N PHE A 194 16.65 8.66 2.46
CA PHE A 194 16.57 8.51 1.01
C PHE A 194 15.99 9.76 0.37
N THR A 195 16.27 9.93 -0.92
CA THR A 195 15.70 10.99 -1.74
C THR A 195 14.79 10.39 -2.80
N VAL A 196 13.73 11.10 -3.15
CA VAL A 196 12.84 10.78 -4.28
C VAL A 196 12.68 12.02 -5.17
N ALA A 197 12.53 11.78 -6.47
CA ALA A 197 12.23 12.85 -7.43
C ALA A 197 10.75 12.80 -7.80
N ILE A 198 10.04 13.89 -7.59
CA ILE A 198 8.60 14.01 -7.82
C ILE A 198 8.39 14.89 -9.07
N ILE A 199 7.73 14.31 -10.08
CA ILE A 199 7.31 15.03 -11.29
C ILE A 199 6.08 15.89 -10.99
N PRO A 200 5.81 16.96 -11.76
CA PRO A 200 4.67 17.85 -11.52
C PRO A 200 3.34 17.11 -11.40
N TYR A 201 3.11 16.12 -12.25
CA TYR A 201 1.87 15.35 -12.21
C TYR A 201 1.66 14.67 -10.84
N THR A 202 2.68 14.00 -10.29
CA THR A 202 2.59 13.36 -8.96
C THR A 202 2.44 14.40 -7.86
N HIS A 203 3.15 15.51 -7.94
CA HIS A 203 3.04 16.60 -6.98
C HIS A 203 1.59 17.13 -6.92
N ASP A 204 0.99 17.41 -8.06
CA ASP A 204 -0.33 18.07 -8.13
C ASP A 204 -1.50 17.11 -7.82
N ASN A 205 -1.32 15.81 -8.05
CA ASN A 205 -2.36 14.78 -7.87
C ASN A 205 -2.21 13.95 -6.59
N THR A 206 -1.26 14.28 -5.72
CA THR A 206 -1.08 13.65 -4.42
C THR A 206 -0.79 14.68 -3.34
N ASN A 207 -0.88 14.29 -2.07
CA ASN A 207 -0.56 15.20 -0.97
C ASN A 207 0.94 15.57 -0.87
N PHE A 208 1.75 15.23 -1.87
CA PHE A 208 3.10 15.81 -2.02
C PHE A 208 3.06 17.33 -2.16
N CYS A 209 1.99 17.90 -2.71
CA CYS A 209 1.78 19.35 -2.79
C CYS A 209 1.69 20.04 -1.41
N ASP A 210 1.37 19.28 -0.35
CA ASP A 210 1.29 19.79 1.04
C ASP A 210 2.55 19.53 1.85
N ILE A 211 3.47 18.67 1.37
CA ILE A 211 4.70 18.32 2.08
C ILE A 211 5.66 19.51 2.11
N LYS A 212 6.15 19.80 3.31
CA LYS A 212 7.17 20.82 3.60
C LYS A 212 8.28 20.21 4.44
N VAL A 213 9.40 20.88 4.54
CA VAL A 213 10.44 20.50 5.51
C VAL A 213 9.82 20.44 6.91
N GLY A 214 10.02 19.30 7.59
CA GLY A 214 9.41 18.98 8.87
C GLY A 214 8.13 18.15 8.77
N THR A 215 7.50 18.00 7.60
CA THR A 215 6.30 17.16 7.43
C THR A 215 6.63 15.70 7.69
N ARG A 216 5.81 15.04 8.51
CA ARG A 216 5.87 13.60 8.78
C ARG A 216 5.04 12.83 7.75
N VAL A 217 5.64 11.82 7.16
CA VAL A 217 5.02 10.97 6.13
C VAL A 217 5.09 9.50 6.51
N ASN A 218 4.17 8.69 6.02
CA ASN A 218 4.22 7.24 6.15
C ASN A 218 5.21 6.65 5.16
N ILE A 219 5.94 5.60 5.57
CA ILE A 219 6.80 4.83 4.68
C ILE A 219 6.47 3.33 4.77
N GLU A 220 6.48 2.66 3.62
CA GLU A 220 6.46 1.21 3.50
C GLU A 220 7.64 0.80 2.62
N PHE A 221 8.55 -0.02 3.16
CA PHE A 221 9.67 -0.59 2.41
C PHE A 221 9.20 -1.72 1.51
N ASP A 222 9.87 -1.90 0.38
CA ASP A 222 9.52 -2.95 -0.57
C ASP A 222 9.49 -4.33 0.11
N ILE A 223 8.36 -5.01 -0.01
CA ILE A 223 8.13 -6.32 0.61
C ILE A 223 9.14 -7.38 0.14
N LEU A 224 9.69 -7.26 -1.06
CA LEU A 224 10.69 -8.18 -1.59
C LEU A 224 11.95 -8.20 -0.71
N GLY A 225 12.41 -7.04 -0.23
CA GLY A 225 13.53 -6.93 0.69
C GLY A 225 13.31 -7.73 1.98
N LYS A 226 12.11 -7.64 2.55
CA LYS A 226 11.72 -8.35 3.78
C LYS A 226 11.70 -9.88 3.59
N TYR A 227 11.15 -10.36 2.46
CA TYR A 227 11.17 -11.80 2.16
C TYR A 227 12.58 -12.33 1.90
N ILE A 228 13.41 -11.60 1.15
CA ILE A 228 14.80 -12.00 0.88
C ILE A 228 15.59 -12.07 2.18
N ALA A 229 15.52 -11.05 3.03
CA ALA A 229 16.17 -11.02 4.33
C ALA A 229 15.72 -12.22 5.20
N ARG A 230 14.41 -12.51 5.25
CA ARG A 230 13.93 -13.67 6.01
C ARG A 230 14.42 -15.00 5.49
N LEU A 231 14.49 -15.19 4.17
CA LEU A 231 15.01 -16.41 3.57
C LEU A 231 16.50 -16.61 3.85
N GLN A 232 17.30 -15.53 3.96
CA GLN A 232 18.70 -15.59 4.32
C GLN A 232 18.91 -16.02 5.78
N GLN A 233 18.04 -15.61 6.69
CA GLN A 233 18.08 -15.99 8.10
C GLN A 233 17.70 -17.46 8.37
N LEU A 234 17.08 -18.15 7.41
CA LEU A 234 16.67 -19.56 7.53
C LEU A 234 17.74 -20.54 7.00
N LYS A 235 18.86 -20.03 6.49
CA LYS A 235 20.03 -20.82 6.07
C LYS A 235 21.02 -20.99 7.21
#